data_3d4f16cf9cd0e65f412161aeda2d0c8b
#
_entry.id   3d4f16cf9cd0e65f412161aeda2d0c8b
#
_cell.length_a   1.000
_cell.length_b   1.000
_cell.length_c   1.000
_cell.angle_alpha   90.00
_cell.angle_beta   90.00
_cell.angle_gamma   90.00
#
_symmetry.space_group_name_H-M   'P 1'
#
loop_
_entity.id
_entity.type
_entity.pdbx_description
1 polymer ?
#
loop_
_entity_poly.entity_id
_entity_poly.type
_entity_poly.pdbx_seq_one_letter_code
_entity_poly.pdbx_strand_id
1 'polypeptide(L)'
;MTNSMTHVQQRSAIQLENTLAEISKFEVEDGVTEFHVMIHATHPEQTFQEQLDSVLNTYYNLLETKLKGASSVIKRYFLSDAANQYEALYSAVPEAPACACSVVEQAPLNGTKIALWAYLQTGIGAGSFDNGLYKVQHGGYTHLWGGTAVSHAETSEQQTSLLLKEYTMQLLSNGGKLADNCIRTWFFVQNVDVNYAGVVKARNEEFYTQNLTSQTHFISSTGINGRNADPKVLVQLDTYAVLGLDVKQQIKFLYAPTHLNPTYEYGVSFERGTSVEYGDRRQVFISGTASIDNKGNVLHMGNIRQQTKRMWENVEALLTEADCGFEDVGQMIVYLRDTADYAVVNRMFEERFPGVPKVIVHAPVCRPGWLIEMECMATKAVHNETFKPF
;
A
#
# COMPACT_ATOMS: atom_id res chain seq x y z
N MET A 1 38.80 5.96 1.32
CA MET A 1 38.03 6.38 2.52
C MET A 1 36.60 6.33 2.10
N THR A 2 35.92 5.23 2.39
CA THR A 2 34.49 5.07 2.10
C THR A 2 33.70 5.90 3.11
N ASN A 3 33.23 7.06 2.68
CA ASN A 3 32.18 7.76 3.42
C ASN A 3 30.97 6.82 3.50
N SER A 4 30.75 6.19 4.63
CA SER A 4 29.50 5.50 4.88
C SER A 4 28.42 6.57 4.95
N MET A 5 27.68 6.78 3.89
CA MET A 5 26.47 7.57 3.93
C MET A 5 25.49 6.85 4.86
N THR A 6 25.38 7.30 6.08
CA THR A 6 24.37 6.82 7.04
C THR A 6 23.04 7.47 6.69
N HIS A 7 22.37 6.93 5.68
CA HIS A 7 20.99 7.30 5.38
C HIS A 7 20.07 6.42 6.21
N VAL A 8 19.51 6.99 7.24
CA VAL A 8 18.58 6.30 8.14
C VAL A 8 17.19 6.87 7.91
N GLN A 9 16.20 5.99 7.84
CA GLN A 9 14.81 6.38 7.86
C GLN A 9 14.54 7.23 9.12
N GLN A 10 14.28 8.52 8.95
CA GLN A 10 13.98 9.42 10.06
C GLN A 10 12.50 9.30 10.38
N ARG A 11 12.16 9.12 11.64
CA ARG A 11 10.76 9.00 12.10
C ARG A 11 10.45 10.06 13.13
N SER A 12 9.25 10.62 13.05
CA SER A 12 8.73 11.59 14.02
C SER A 12 7.23 11.43 14.17
N ALA A 13 6.74 11.75 15.36
CA ALA A 13 5.33 11.83 15.65
C ALA A 13 5.01 13.24 16.18
N ILE A 14 3.93 13.83 15.69
CA ILE A 14 3.48 15.17 16.06
C ILE A 14 2.07 15.03 16.61
N GLN A 15 1.93 15.23 17.91
CA GLN A 15 0.63 15.31 18.57
C GLN A 15 0.09 16.72 18.41
N LEU A 16 -1.08 16.84 17.83
CA LEU A 16 -1.86 18.08 17.74
C LEU A 16 -3.12 17.94 18.59
N GLU A 17 -3.92 18.98 18.71
CA GLU A 17 -5.10 18.97 19.56
C GLU A 17 -6.07 17.83 19.21
N ASN A 18 -6.37 17.66 17.92
CA ASN A 18 -7.38 16.70 17.43
C ASN A 18 -6.80 15.59 16.57
N THR A 19 -5.49 15.56 16.34
CA THR A 19 -4.85 14.58 15.46
C THR A 19 -3.48 14.16 15.98
N LEU A 20 -3.06 12.96 15.55
CA LEU A 20 -1.69 12.47 15.61
C LEU A 20 -1.17 12.28 14.19
N ALA A 21 -0.04 12.91 13.86
CA ALA A 21 0.64 12.69 12.59
C ALA A 21 1.96 11.93 12.83
N GLU A 22 2.06 10.74 12.25
CA GLU A 22 3.30 9.95 12.21
C GLU A 22 3.95 10.16 10.85
N ILE A 23 5.24 10.47 10.83
CA ILE A 23 5.99 10.81 9.61
C ILE A 23 7.27 9.98 9.57
N SER A 24 7.50 9.31 8.45
CA SER A 24 8.82 8.80 8.10
C SER A 24 9.38 9.61 6.93
N LYS A 25 10.68 9.88 6.97
CA LYS A 25 11.44 10.60 5.95
C LYS A 25 12.61 9.75 5.50
N PHE A 26 12.74 9.51 4.20
CA PHE A 26 13.93 8.97 3.58
C PHE A 26 14.55 10.04 2.67
N GLU A 27 15.83 10.33 2.86
CA GLU A 27 16.54 11.40 2.17
C GLU A 27 17.91 10.91 1.70
N VAL A 28 18.24 11.23 0.46
CA VAL A 28 19.59 11.09 -0.10
C VAL A 28 20.06 12.46 -0.57
N GLU A 29 21.37 12.69 -0.53
CA GLU A 29 21.98 13.94 -0.97
C GLU A 29 21.70 14.16 -2.47
N ASP A 30 21.25 15.35 -2.82
CA ASP A 30 20.90 15.76 -4.21
C ASP A 30 19.83 14.88 -4.89
N GLY A 31 19.09 14.06 -4.14
CA GLY A 31 18.07 13.15 -4.64
C GLY A 31 16.65 13.51 -4.22
N VAL A 32 15.70 12.73 -4.70
CA VAL A 32 14.29 12.81 -4.28
C VAL A 32 14.18 12.40 -2.81
N THR A 33 13.59 13.25 -1.98
CA THR A 33 13.21 12.89 -0.61
C THR A 33 11.82 12.28 -0.61
N GLU A 34 11.66 11.17 0.10
CA GLU A 34 10.38 10.47 0.26
C GLU A 34 9.83 10.66 1.67
N PHE A 35 8.50 10.85 1.77
CA PHE A 35 7.80 10.89 3.05
C PHE A 35 6.60 9.94 3.01
N HIS A 36 6.43 9.17 4.07
CA HIS A 36 5.15 8.55 4.40
C HIS A 36 4.57 9.26 5.61
N VAL A 37 3.35 9.71 5.47
CA VAL A 37 2.62 10.43 6.51
C VAL A 37 1.34 9.67 6.83
N MET A 38 1.15 9.33 8.10
CA MET A 38 -0.09 8.75 8.60
C MET A 38 -0.72 9.75 9.57
N ILE A 39 -1.94 10.19 9.29
CA ILE A 39 -2.68 11.13 10.12
C ILE A 39 -3.90 10.44 10.69
N HIS A 40 -4.00 10.43 12.02
CA HIS A 40 -5.11 9.88 12.78
C HIS A 40 -5.90 11.00 13.43
N ALA A 41 -7.23 10.96 13.34
CA ALA A 41 -8.06 11.67 14.30
C ALA A 41 -7.89 11.04 15.70
N THR A 42 -8.01 11.84 16.77
CA THR A 42 -7.78 11.38 18.15
C THR A 42 -9.00 11.49 19.06
N HIS A 43 -10.10 12.05 18.56
CA HIS A 43 -11.34 12.27 19.30
C HIS A 43 -12.51 11.48 18.69
N PRO A 44 -12.75 10.24 19.15
CA PRO A 44 -13.80 9.36 18.60
C PRO A 44 -15.23 9.93 18.76
N GLU A 45 -15.44 10.77 19.79
CA GLU A 45 -16.70 11.43 20.09
C GLU A 45 -17.11 12.52 19.10
N GLN A 46 -16.16 13.05 18.33
CA GLN A 46 -16.43 14.08 17.34
C GLN A 46 -17.21 13.51 16.14
N THR A 47 -17.95 14.39 15.48
CA THR A 47 -18.63 14.07 14.21
C THR A 47 -17.60 13.77 13.11
N PHE A 48 -18.05 13.13 12.03
CA PHE A 48 -17.17 12.88 10.89
C PHE A 48 -16.61 14.19 10.30
N GLN A 49 -17.43 15.25 10.20
CA GLN A 49 -16.99 16.53 9.64
C GLN A 49 -15.88 17.16 10.48
N GLU A 50 -16.00 17.17 11.80
CA GLU A 50 -14.96 17.70 12.70
C GLU A 50 -13.65 16.91 12.60
N GLN A 51 -13.73 15.59 12.49
CA GLN A 51 -12.55 14.73 12.30
C GLN A 51 -11.93 14.95 10.92
N LEU A 52 -12.73 15.05 9.86
CA LEU A 52 -12.28 15.32 8.49
C LEU A 52 -11.55 16.68 8.42
N ASP A 53 -12.16 17.73 8.95
CA ASP A 53 -11.57 19.06 8.97
C ASP A 53 -10.22 19.06 9.72
N SER A 54 -10.14 18.36 10.85
CA SER A 54 -8.93 18.22 11.64
C SER A 54 -7.82 17.49 10.88
N VAL A 55 -8.14 16.38 10.20
CA VAL A 55 -7.19 15.59 9.40
C VAL A 55 -6.69 16.39 8.20
N LEU A 56 -7.58 17.07 7.47
CA LEU A 56 -7.21 17.89 6.31
C LEU A 56 -6.40 19.12 6.72
N ASN A 57 -6.80 19.84 7.78
CA ASN A 57 -6.04 20.97 8.29
C ASN A 57 -4.63 20.55 8.74
N THR A 58 -4.51 19.39 9.39
CA THR A 58 -3.21 18.83 9.77
C THR A 58 -2.37 18.54 8.53
N TYR A 59 -2.94 17.87 7.51
CA TYR A 59 -2.24 17.57 6.27
C TYR A 59 -1.72 18.83 5.57
N TYR A 60 -2.56 19.85 5.38
CA TYR A 60 -2.16 21.09 4.72
C TYR A 60 -1.15 21.90 5.55
N ASN A 61 -1.29 21.94 6.87
CA ASN A 61 -0.30 22.56 7.75
C ASN A 61 1.07 21.88 7.66
N LEU A 62 1.10 20.55 7.58
CA LEU A 62 2.35 19.82 7.38
C LEU A 62 3.03 20.15 6.05
N LEU A 63 2.27 20.32 4.96
CA LEU A 63 2.81 20.74 3.66
C LEU A 63 3.45 22.13 3.72
N GLU A 64 2.89 23.05 4.49
CA GLU A 64 3.42 24.41 4.65
C GLU A 64 4.63 24.48 5.59
N THR A 65 4.78 23.52 6.48
CA THR A 65 5.78 23.56 7.57
C THR A 65 6.86 22.47 7.43
N LYS A 66 6.54 21.25 7.79
CA LYS A 66 7.49 20.13 7.90
C LYS A 66 7.81 19.45 6.57
N LEU A 67 6.86 19.47 5.63
CA LEU A 67 6.94 18.82 4.32
C LEU A 67 7.05 19.85 3.19
N LYS A 68 7.62 21.01 3.49
CA LYS A 68 7.72 22.11 2.52
C LYS A 68 8.44 21.67 1.24
N GLY A 69 7.76 21.89 0.11
CA GLY A 69 8.25 21.48 -1.20
C GLY A 69 7.95 20.03 -1.57
N ALA A 70 7.30 19.26 -0.70
CA ALA A 70 6.82 17.93 -1.02
C ALA A 70 5.46 17.97 -1.73
N SER A 71 5.27 17.05 -2.68
CA SER A 71 4.00 16.81 -3.37
C SER A 71 3.56 15.38 -3.14
N SER A 72 2.29 15.18 -2.80
CA SER A 72 1.74 13.82 -2.72
C SER A 72 1.67 13.19 -4.11
N VAL A 73 2.03 11.91 -4.17
CA VAL A 73 1.87 11.08 -5.37
C VAL A 73 0.65 10.17 -5.24
N ILE A 74 0.36 9.72 -4.01
CA ILE A 74 -0.88 9.02 -3.67
C ILE A 74 -1.33 9.39 -2.26
N LYS A 75 -2.65 9.49 -2.06
CA LYS A 75 -3.32 9.56 -0.75
C LYS A 75 -4.32 8.42 -0.62
N ARG A 76 -4.42 7.82 0.56
CA ARG A 76 -5.48 6.86 0.88
C ARG A 76 -6.21 7.29 2.13
N TYR A 77 -7.53 7.47 2.00
CA TYR A 77 -8.43 7.75 3.10
C TYR A 77 -9.10 6.45 3.55
N PHE A 78 -8.95 6.14 4.83
CA PHE A 78 -9.62 5.03 5.49
C PHE A 78 -10.86 5.57 6.19
N LEU A 79 -12.03 5.14 5.77
CA LEU A 79 -13.32 5.60 6.29
C LEU A 79 -14.00 4.52 7.12
N SER A 80 -14.75 4.93 8.14
CA SER A 80 -15.54 4.00 8.95
C SER A 80 -16.90 3.67 8.32
N ASP A 81 -17.42 4.55 7.44
CA ASP A 81 -18.72 4.42 6.78
C ASP A 81 -18.70 5.23 5.47
N ALA A 82 -18.15 4.62 4.42
CA ALA A 82 -17.98 5.33 3.14
C ALA A 82 -19.30 5.80 2.52
N ALA A 83 -20.39 5.05 2.71
CA ALA A 83 -21.70 5.40 2.16
C ALA A 83 -22.23 6.75 2.68
N ASN A 84 -21.94 7.09 3.93
CA ASN A 84 -22.33 8.37 4.54
C ASN A 84 -21.24 9.45 4.51
N GLN A 85 -19.97 9.07 4.29
CA GLN A 85 -18.82 9.95 4.49
C GLN A 85 -18.18 10.41 3.18
N TYR A 86 -18.35 9.68 2.08
CA TYR A 86 -17.69 9.94 0.82
C TYR A 86 -18.00 11.31 0.24
N GLU A 87 -19.28 11.71 0.22
CA GLU A 87 -19.71 13.00 -0.32
C GLU A 87 -19.09 14.19 0.44
N ALA A 88 -19.02 14.11 1.79
CA ALA A 88 -18.40 15.13 2.62
C ALA A 88 -16.89 15.20 2.36
N LEU A 89 -16.21 14.05 2.28
CA LEU A 89 -14.79 13.97 1.92
C LEU A 89 -14.54 14.58 0.53
N TYR A 90 -15.31 14.16 -0.47
CA TYR A 90 -15.15 14.63 -1.85
C TYR A 90 -15.36 16.14 -1.98
N SER A 91 -16.33 16.68 -1.24
CA SER A 91 -16.61 18.12 -1.22
C SER A 91 -15.53 18.94 -0.51
N ALA A 92 -14.82 18.34 0.44
CA ALA A 92 -13.75 19.02 1.20
C ALA A 92 -12.38 18.98 0.49
N VAL A 93 -12.18 18.05 -0.45
CA VAL A 93 -10.96 17.93 -1.24
C VAL A 93 -11.12 18.68 -2.56
N PRO A 94 -10.12 19.46 -3.04
CA PRO A 94 -10.23 20.20 -4.30
C PRO A 94 -10.70 19.34 -5.48
N GLU A 95 -11.54 19.91 -6.37
CA GLU A 95 -12.15 19.24 -7.54
C GLU A 95 -11.14 18.53 -8.46
N ALA A 96 -9.92 19.02 -8.54
CA ALA A 96 -8.84 18.35 -9.24
C ALA A 96 -7.89 17.73 -8.19
N PRO A 97 -7.92 16.41 -7.95
CA PRO A 97 -6.97 15.81 -7.05
C PRO A 97 -5.55 16.07 -7.58
N ALA A 98 -4.70 16.65 -6.74
CA ALA A 98 -3.31 16.94 -7.08
C ALA A 98 -2.43 15.69 -7.14
N CYS A 99 -2.99 14.49 -6.92
CA CYS A 99 -2.32 13.19 -6.92
C CYS A 99 -3.35 12.05 -7.05
N ALA A 100 -2.88 10.81 -7.22
CA ALA A 100 -3.76 9.64 -7.09
C ALA A 100 -4.45 9.64 -5.72
N CYS A 101 -5.72 9.28 -5.69
CA CYS A 101 -6.52 9.27 -4.47
C CYS A 101 -7.26 7.93 -4.34
N SER A 102 -7.06 7.26 -3.21
CA SER A 102 -7.75 6.03 -2.83
C SER A 102 -8.69 6.35 -1.67
N VAL A 103 -9.95 5.97 -1.78
CA VAL A 103 -10.94 6.09 -0.70
C VAL A 103 -11.55 4.71 -0.46
N VAL A 104 -11.42 4.20 0.74
CA VAL A 104 -11.88 2.85 1.08
C VAL A 104 -12.54 2.83 2.45
N GLU A 105 -13.67 2.13 2.55
CA GLU A 105 -14.25 1.79 3.85
C GLU A 105 -13.45 0.64 4.46
N GLN A 106 -12.56 1.03 5.34
CA GLN A 106 -11.80 0.20 6.26
C GLN A 106 -11.67 1.00 7.56
N ALA A 107 -12.57 0.78 8.49
CA ALA A 107 -12.69 1.59 9.69
C ALA A 107 -11.39 1.60 10.51
N PRO A 108 -10.81 2.78 10.84
CA PRO A 108 -9.72 2.87 11.80
C PRO A 108 -10.15 2.31 13.17
N LEU A 109 -9.36 1.41 13.74
CA LEU A 109 -9.74 0.70 14.94
C LEU A 109 -9.43 1.46 16.24
N ASN A 110 -8.82 2.63 16.17
CA ASN A 110 -8.67 3.56 17.29
C ASN A 110 -10.01 4.23 17.70
N GLY A 111 -11.10 3.85 17.06
CA GLY A 111 -12.46 4.35 17.34
C GLY A 111 -12.84 5.60 16.55
N THR A 112 -11.97 6.14 15.71
CA THR A 112 -12.24 7.30 14.90
C THR A 112 -12.87 6.94 13.55
N LYS A 113 -13.35 7.95 12.83
CA LYS A 113 -14.12 7.77 11.59
C LYS A 113 -13.28 7.91 10.33
N ILE A 114 -12.05 8.42 10.46
CA ILE A 114 -11.16 8.69 9.34
C ILE A 114 -9.70 8.59 9.78
N ALA A 115 -8.87 8.04 8.89
CA ALA A 115 -7.42 8.19 8.90
C ALA A 115 -6.93 8.47 7.47
N LEU A 116 -5.77 9.12 7.34
CA LEU A 116 -5.16 9.45 6.06
C LEU A 116 -3.73 8.89 6.00
N TRP A 117 -3.42 8.08 4.98
CA TRP A 117 -2.07 7.84 4.54
C TRP A 117 -1.76 8.69 3.31
N ALA A 118 -0.64 9.41 3.32
CA ALA A 118 -0.11 10.12 2.17
C ALA A 118 1.35 9.71 1.92
N TYR A 119 1.68 9.40 0.67
CA TYR A 119 3.05 9.24 0.20
C TYR A 119 3.44 10.44 -0.63
N LEU A 120 4.50 11.14 -0.22
CA LEU A 120 4.93 12.40 -0.79
C LEU A 120 6.40 12.34 -1.21
N GLN A 121 6.74 13.18 -2.19
CA GLN A 121 8.11 13.30 -2.71
C GLN A 121 8.48 14.77 -2.88
N THR A 122 9.76 15.12 -2.64
CA THR A 122 10.33 16.44 -2.99
C THR A 122 11.21 16.31 -4.22
N GLY A 123 11.51 17.43 -4.87
CA GLY A 123 12.42 17.42 -6.02
C GLY A 123 11.80 16.82 -7.28
N ILE A 124 10.49 16.58 -7.29
CA ILE A 124 9.74 16.09 -8.44
C ILE A 124 9.05 17.24 -9.16
N GLY A 125 8.89 17.10 -10.49
CA GLY A 125 8.08 18.01 -11.28
C GLY A 125 6.59 17.89 -10.94
N ALA A 126 5.77 18.84 -11.39
CA ALA A 126 4.32 18.75 -11.26
C ALA A 126 3.83 17.50 -11.98
N GLY A 127 3.10 16.65 -11.26
CA GLY A 127 2.44 15.49 -11.85
C GLY A 127 1.18 15.90 -12.62
N SER A 128 0.69 15.00 -13.45
CA SER A 128 -0.55 15.18 -14.21
C SER A 128 -1.31 13.87 -14.34
N PHE A 129 -2.63 13.95 -14.51
CA PHE A 129 -3.40 12.76 -14.90
C PHE A 129 -3.29 12.51 -16.40
N ASP A 130 -2.99 11.28 -16.75
CA ASP A 130 -2.97 10.78 -18.11
C ASP A 130 -3.71 9.45 -18.18
N ASN A 131 -4.81 9.42 -18.95
CA ASN A 131 -5.68 8.23 -19.10
C ASN A 131 -6.08 7.58 -17.75
N GLY A 132 -6.43 8.38 -16.74
CA GLY A 132 -6.88 7.90 -15.43
C GLY A 132 -5.76 7.56 -14.43
N LEU A 133 -4.49 7.61 -14.84
CA LEU A 133 -3.35 7.41 -13.96
C LEU A 133 -2.65 8.75 -13.65
N TYR A 134 -2.25 8.94 -12.39
CA TYR A 134 -1.43 10.07 -12.00
C TYR A 134 0.03 9.79 -12.34
N LYS A 135 0.59 10.63 -13.20
CA LYS A 135 1.92 10.49 -13.78
C LYS A 135 2.90 11.48 -13.17
N VAL A 136 4.02 10.98 -12.68
CA VAL A 136 5.14 11.77 -12.16
C VAL A 136 6.41 11.31 -12.85
N GLN A 137 7.30 12.24 -13.21
CA GLN A 137 8.56 11.94 -13.87
C GLN A 137 9.73 12.52 -13.09
N HIS A 138 10.71 11.69 -12.78
CA HIS A 138 11.98 12.08 -12.19
C HIS A 138 13.03 10.98 -12.38
N GLY A 139 14.31 11.27 -12.18
CA GLY A 139 15.41 10.30 -12.30
C GLY A 139 15.51 9.61 -13.68
N GLY A 140 14.71 10.02 -14.65
CA GLY A 140 14.60 9.35 -15.95
C GLY A 140 13.61 8.19 -15.98
N TYR A 141 12.79 8.06 -14.95
CA TYR A 141 11.68 7.12 -14.83
C TYR A 141 10.34 7.84 -14.88
N THR A 142 9.29 7.10 -15.26
CA THR A 142 7.91 7.57 -15.19
C THR A 142 7.15 6.70 -14.22
N HIS A 143 6.62 7.31 -13.17
CA HIS A 143 5.83 6.66 -12.13
C HIS A 143 4.34 6.90 -12.39
N LEU A 144 3.55 5.84 -12.44
CA LEU A 144 2.13 5.86 -12.73
C LEU A 144 1.35 5.31 -11.52
N TRP A 145 0.51 6.15 -10.93
CA TRP A 145 -0.30 5.81 -9.77
C TRP A 145 -1.78 5.82 -10.12
N GLY A 146 -2.50 4.75 -9.80
CA GLY A 146 -3.95 4.67 -9.89
C GLY A 146 -4.57 4.52 -8.50
N GLY A 147 -5.69 5.18 -8.27
CA GLY A 147 -6.46 5.06 -7.03
C GLY A 147 -7.95 5.02 -7.29
N THR A 148 -8.67 4.21 -6.52
CA THR A 148 -10.13 4.06 -6.57
C THR A 148 -10.68 3.72 -7.97
N ALA A 149 -9.99 2.88 -8.75
CA ALA A 149 -10.57 2.36 -9.98
C ALA A 149 -11.72 1.39 -9.64
N VAL A 150 -12.89 1.57 -10.28
CA VAL A 150 -14.11 0.80 -10.03
C VAL A 150 -14.77 0.39 -11.34
N SER A 151 -15.58 -0.67 -11.31
CA SER A 151 -16.39 -1.12 -12.43
C SER A 151 -17.78 -1.54 -11.96
N HIS A 152 -18.78 -1.38 -12.82
CA HIS A 152 -20.19 -1.66 -12.53
C HIS A 152 -20.71 -2.90 -13.28
N ALA A 153 -20.08 -4.05 -13.06
CA ALA A 153 -20.58 -5.33 -13.52
C ALA A 153 -21.29 -6.11 -12.39
N GLU A 154 -21.97 -7.20 -12.72
CA GLU A 154 -22.82 -7.93 -11.76
C GLU A 154 -22.03 -8.71 -10.70
N THR A 155 -20.84 -9.22 -11.06
CA THR A 155 -20.06 -10.10 -10.18
C THR A 155 -18.64 -9.56 -9.94
N SER A 156 -18.03 -9.96 -8.83
CA SER A 156 -16.64 -9.62 -8.51
C SER A 156 -15.66 -10.13 -9.59
N GLU A 157 -15.95 -11.27 -10.22
CA GLU A 157 -15.17 -11.81 -11.35
C GLU A 157 -15.19 -10.85 -12.54
N GLN A 158 -16.39 -10.43 -12.96
CA GLN A 158 -16.55 -9.51 -14.09
C GLN A 158 -15.94 -8.14 -13.79
N GLN A 159 -16.16 -7.59 -12.59
CA GLN A 159 -15.56 -6.31 -12.18
C GLN A 159 -14.04 -6.39 -12.20
N THR A 160 -13.44 -7.46 -11.67
CA THR A 160 -11.99 -7.64 -11.67
C THR A 160 -11.42 -7.76 -13.08
N SER A 161 -12.08 -8.53 -13.97
CA SER A 161 -11.66 -8.65 -15.37
C SER A 161 -11.67 -7.30 -16.09
N LEU A 162 -12.75 -6.52 -15.92
CA LEU A 162 -12.84 -5.18 -16.52
C LEU A 162 -11.79 -4.22 -15.97
N LEU A 163 -11.58 -4.20 -14.66
CA LEU A 163 -10.56 -3.36 -14.01
C LEU A 163 -9.14 -3.67 -14.51
N LEU A 164 -8.79 -4.94 -14.62
CA LEU A 164 -7.47 -5.35 -15.12
C LEU A 164 -7.29 -5.04 -16.61
N LYS A 165 -8.33 -5.22 -17.43
CA LYS A 165 -8.31 -4.84 -18.86
C LYS A 165 -8.16 -3.34 -19.04
N GLU A 166 -8.93 -2.55 -18.31
CA GLU A 166 -8.84 -1.09 -18.33
C GLU A 166 -7.44 -0.63 -17.90
N TYR A 167 -6.92 -1.16 -16.78
CA TYR A 167 -5.57 -0.83 -16.32
C TYR A 167 -4.50 -1.22 -17.35
N THR A 168 -4.63 -2.39 -17.98
CA THR A 168 -3.72 -2.81 -19.07
C THR A 168 -3.75 -1.80 -20.23
N MET A 169 -4.91 -1.31 -20.63
CA MET A 169 -5.04 -0.30 -21.67
C MET A 169 -4.46 1.05 -21.26
N GLN A 170 -4.65 1.46 -20.00
CA GLN A 170 -4.05 2.67 -19.46
C GLN A 170 -2.51 2.60 -19.47
N LEU A 171 -1.92 1.46 -19.10
CA LEU A 171 -0.48 1.22 -19.19
C LEU A 171 0.01 1.26 -20.63
N LEU A 172 -0.65 0.58 -21.55
CA LEU A 172 -0.31 0.57 -22.99
C LEU A 172 -0.35 1.98 -23.57
N SER A 173 -1.36 2.79 -23.23
CA SER A 173 -1.48 4.18 -23.67
C SER A 173 -0.34 5.07 -23.15
N ASN A 174 0.27 4.71 -22.02
CA ASN A 174 1.45 5.36 -21.46
C ASN A 174 2.79 4.74 -21.95
N GLY A 175 2.74 3.75 -22.84
CA GLY A 175 3.94 3.06 -23.35
C GLY A 175 4.45 1.92 -22.45
N GLY A 176 3.64 1.48 -21.47
CA GLY A 176 3.96 0.39 -20.55
C GLY A 176 3.20 -0.90 -20.85
N LYS A 177 3.54 -1.95 -20.11
CA LYS A 177 2.87 -3.26 -20.13
C LYS A 177 2.63 -3.72 -18.70
N LEU A 178 1.55 -4.46 -18.49
CA LEU A 178 1.20 -4.98 -17.17
C LEU A 178 2.33 -5.84 -16.59
N ALA A 179 2.87 -6.78 -17.36
CA ALA A 179 3.93 -7.69 -16.90
C ALA A 179 5.26 -6.98 -16.65
N ASP A 180 5.63 -5.99 -17.45
CA ASP A 180 6.96 -5.38 -17.39
C ASP A 180 7.04 -4.21 -16.40
N ASN A 181 5.92 -3.54 -16.15
CA ASN A 181 5.93 -2.23 -15.48
C ASN A 181 5.11 -2.15 -14.20
N CYS A 182 4.09 -3.01 -14.02
CA CYS A 182 3.29 -2.98 -12.80
C CYS A 182 4.07 -3.54 -11.61
N ILE A 183 4.30 -2.69 -10.61
CA ILE A 183 5.05 -3.04 -9.40
C ILE A 183 4.10 -3.53 -8.31
N ARG A 184 2.93 -2.89 -8.19
CA ARG A 184 2.05 -3.11 -7.04
C ARG A 184 0.58 -2.94 -7.42
N THR A 185 -0.28 -3.83 -6.88
CA THR A 185 -1.75 -3.70 -6.94
C THR A 185 -2.36 -3.88 -5.55
N TRP A 186 -3.49 -3.22 -5.29
CA TRP A 186 -4.34 -3.41 -4.11
C TRP A 186 -5.76 -3.64 -4.56
N PHE A 187 -6.31 -4.81 -4.24
CA PHE A 187 -7.72 -5.14 -4.47
C PHE A 187 -8.48 -5.02 -3.16
N PHE A 188 -9.38 -4.05 -3.08
CA PHE A 188 -10.32 -3.92 -1.98
C PHE A 188 -11.60 -4.62 -2.38
N VAL A 189 -11.94 -5.67 -1.64
CA VAL A 189 -13.01 -6.60 -2.00
C VAL A 189 -14.14 -6.49 -0.98
N GLN A 190 -15.29 -6.02 -1.41
CA GLN A 190 -16.48 -5.98 -0.56
C GLN A 190 -16.90 -7.40 -0.20
N ASN A 191 -17.13 -7.65 1.13
CA ASN A 191 -17.46 -8.97 1.64
C ASN A 191 -16.51 -10.06 1.08
N VAL A 192 -15.25 -9.95 1.47
CA VAL A 192 -14.14 -10.77 0.96
C VAL A 192 -14.42 -12.28 1.05
N ASP A 193 -15.14 -12.73 2.09
CA ASP A 193 -15.47 -14.16 2.27
C ASP A 193 -16.37 -14.71 1.15
N VAL A 194 -17.11 -13.84 0.44
CA VAL A 194 -18.00 -14.21 -0.67
C VAL A 194 -17.37 -13.88 -2.03
N ASN A 195 -16.78 -12.68 -2.16
CA ASN A 195 -16.40 -12.13 -3.46
C ASN A 195 -14.96 -12.45 -3.87
N TYR A 196 -14.09 -12.90 -2.95
CA TYR A 196 -12.67 -13.09 -3.26
C TYR A 196 -12.40 -14.19 -4.29
N ALA A 197 -13.22 -15.24 -4.33
CA ALA A 197 -13.07 -16.31 -5.31
C ALA A 197 -13.19 -15.79 -6.76
N GLY A 198 -14.13 -14.87 -7.02
CA GLY A 198 -14.28 -14.22 -8.33
C GLY A 198 -13.08 -13.36 -8.70
N VAL A 199 -12.52 -12.62 -7.73
CA VAL A 199 -11.30 -11.83 -7.92
C VAL A 199 -10.12 -12.71 -8.31
N VAL A 200 -9.91 -13.82 -7.59
CA VAL A 200 -8.82 -14.78 -7.88
C VAL A 200 -8.96 -15.37 -9.27
N LYS A 201 -10.17 -15.81 -9.64
CA LYS A 201 -10.43 -16.40 -10.95
C LYS A 201 -10.10 -15.43 -12.08
N ALA A 202 -10.69 -14.24 -12.05
CA ALA A 202 -10.48 -13.23 -13.08
C ALA A 202 -9.01 -12.78 -13.15
N ARG A 203 -8.35 -12.57 -11.99
CA ARG A 203 -6.94 -12.21 -11.96
C ARG A 203 -6.05 -13.30 -12.58
N ASN A 204 -6.27 -14.57 -12.27
CA ASN A 204 -5.52 -15.67 -12.85
C ASN A 204 -5.67 -15.71 -14.37
N GLU A 205 -6.90 -15.55 -14.90
CA GLU A 205 -7.19 -15.52 -16.32
C GLU A 205 -6.53 -14.33 -17.04
N GLU A 206 -6.71 -13.11 -16.52
CA GLU A 206 -6.15 -11.90 -17.12
C GLU A 206 -4.60 -11.91 -17.05
N PHE A 207 -4.02 -12.35 -15.94
CA PHE A 207 -2.56 -12.46 -15.80
C PHE A 207 -1.97 -13.45 -16.79
N TYR A 208 -2.63 -14.59 -17.01
CA TYR A 208 -2.20 -15.56 -18.00
C TYR A 208 -2.12 -14.96 -19.40
N THR A 209 -3.09 -14.13 -19.80
CA THR A 209 -3.08 -13.43 -21.11
C THR A 209 -1.93 -12.43 -21.25
N GLN A 210 -1.41 -11.93 -20.12
CA GLN A 210 -0.32 -10.96 -20.05
C GLN A 210 1.05 -11.61 -19.80
N ASN A 211 1.16 -12.95 -19.93
CA ASN A 211 2.37 -13.71 -19.65
C ASN A 211 2.86 -13.61 -18.19
N LEU A 212 1.94 -13.32 -17.26
CA LEU A 212 2.17 -13.38 -15.82
C LEU A 212 1.78 -14.78 -15.33
N THR A 213 2.77 -15.63 -15.12
CA THR A 213 2.60 -17.05 -14.82
C THR A 213 3.63 -17.52 -13.78
N SER A 214 3.46 -18.73 -13.27
CA SER A 214 4.44 -19.37 -12.38
C SER A 214 5.81 -19.64 -13.04
N GLN A 215 5.91 -19.54 -14.38
CA GLN A 215 7.16 -19.69 -15.11
C GLN A 215 7.87 -18.36 -15.41
N THR A 216 7.17 -17.26 -15.21
CA THR A 216 7.68 -15.89 -15.36
C THR A 216 7.74 -15.21 -13.98
N HIS A 217 6.74 -14.44 -13.65
CA HIS A 217 6.51 -13.82 -12.35
C HIS A 217 5.05 -13.39 -12.25
N PHE A 218 4.64 -12.97 -11.06
CA PHE A 218 3.40 -12.24 -10.82
C PHE A 218 3.68 -10.80 -10.38
N ILE A 219 2.68 -10.12 -9.86
CA ILE A 219 2.75 -8.75 -9.35
C ILE A 219 2.56 -8.78 -7.85
N SER A 220 3.31 -7.99 -7.09
CA SER A 220 3.07 -7.81 -5.66
C SER A 220 1.68 -7.24 -5.42
N SER A 221 0.90 -7.87 -4.55
CA SER A 221 -0.52 -7.57 -4.41
C SER A 221 -1.04 -7.80 -2.99
N THR A 222 -2.00 -6.96 -2.59
CA THR A 222 -2.85 -7.21 -1.43
C THR A 222 -4.29 -7.36 -1.90
N GLY A 223 -4.95 -8.45 -1.50
CA GLY A 223 -6.38 -8.66 -1.72
C GLY A 223 -7.07 -8.77 -0.37
N ILE A 224 -7.80 -7.74 0.04
CA ILE A 224 -8.28 -7.56 1.41
C ILE A 224 -9.73 -7.04 1.40
N ASN A 225 -10.46 -7.23 2.50
CA ASN A 225 -11.77 -6.60 2.61
C ASN A 225 -11.65 -5.08 2.56
N GLY A 226 -12.51 -4.48 1.77
CA GLY A 226 -12.69 -3.04 1.67
C GLY A 226 -13.92 -2.74 0.85
N ARG A 227 -14.60 -1.65 1.16
CA ARG A 227 -15.87 -1.30 0.54
C ARG A 227 -15.79 0.09 -0.08
N ASN A 228 -16.42 0.25 -1.23
CA ASN A 228 -16.66 1.55 -1.84
C ASN A 228 -17.94 2.19 -1.29
N ALA A 229 -18.11 3.50 -1.46
CA ALA A 229 -19.34 4.20 -1.13
C ALA A 229 -20.55 3.69 -1.96
N ASP A 230 -20.33 3.32 -3.21
CA ASP A 230 -21.34 2.65 -4.05
C ASP A 230 -21.44 1.16 -3.69
N PRO A 231 -22.58 0.69 -3.16
CA PRO A 231 -22.75 -0.70 -2.77
C PRO A 231 -22.72 -1.70 -3.93
N LYS A 232 -22.79 -1.24 -5.18
CA LYS A 232 -22.68 -2.08 -6.38
C LYS A 232 -21.22 -2.36 -6.76
N VAL A 233 -20.28 -1.62 -6.21
CA VAL A 233 -18.85 -1.84 -6.41
C VAL A 233 -18.39 -2.95 -5.47
N LEU A 234 -18.16 -4.14 -6.02
CA LEU A 234 -17.69 -5.31 -5.30
C LEU A 234 -16.17 -5.36 -5.20
N VAL A 235 -15.47 -4.72 -6.14
CA VAL A 235 -14.00 -4.69 -6.22
C VAL A 235 -13.54 -3.29 -6.61
N GLN A 236 -12.60 -2.75 -5.83
CA GLN A 236 -11.89 -1.52 -6.14
C GLN A 236 -10.40 -1.85 -6.33
N LEU A 237 -9.74 -1.18 -7.27
CA LEU A 237 -8.35 -1.41 -7.61
C LEU A 237 -7.52 -0.13 -7.47
N ASP A 238 -6.43 -0.21 -6.70
CA ASP A 238 -5.33 0.77 -6.72
C ASP A 238 -4.10 0.14 -7.37
N THR A 239 -3.27 0.96 -8.03
CA THR A 239 -2.14 0.45 -8.82
C THR A 239 -0.93 1.36 -8.74
N TYR A 240 0.25 0.75 -8.91
CA TYR A 240 1.51 1.46 -9.11
C TYR A 240 2.36 0.78 -10.18
N ALA A 241 2.84 1.57 -11.13
CA ALA A 241 3.74 1.09 -12.18
C ALA A 241 4.89 2.07 -12.41
N VAL A 242 6.01 1.56 -12.94
CA VAL A 242 7.19 2.35 -13.30
C VAL A 242 7.64 2.02 -14.71
N LEU A 243 7.80 3.04 -15.54
CA LEU A 243 8.37 2.92 -16.87
C LEU A 243 9.85 3.35 -16.86
N GLY A 244 10.65 2.74 -17.71
CA GLY A 244 12.07 3.07 -17.85
C GLY A 244 13.00 2.19 -17.01
N LEU A 245 12.47 1.21 -16.27
CA LEU A 245 13.26 0.22 -15.55
C LEU A 245 13.84 -0.84 -16.52
N ASP A 246 15.06 -1.30 -16.24
CA ASP A 246 15.52 -2.60 -16.72
C ASP A 246 14.93 -3.68 -15.81
N VAL A 247 13.83 -4.28 -16.27
CA VAL A 247 13.05 -5.25 -15.49
C VAL A 247 13.89 -6.42 -14.97
N LYS A 248 14.89 -6.87 -15.77
CA LYS A 248 15.72 -8.04 -15.42
C LYS A 248 16.79 -7.72 -14.38
N GLN A 249 17.23 -6.48 -14.29
CA GLN A 249 18.33 -6.09 -13.42
C GLN A 249 17.86 -5.28 -12.19
N GLN A 250 16.81 -4.47 -12.35
CA GLN A 250 16.35 -3.57 -11.29
C GLN A 250 15.21 -4.15 -10.45
N ILE A 251 14.46 -5.14 -10.97
CA ILE A 251 13.34 -5.75 -10.24
C ILE A 251 13.73 -7.12 -9.71
N LYS A 252 13.54 -7.31 -8.40
CA LYS A 252 13.67 -8.60 -7.73
C LYS A 252 12.35 -8.95 -7.06
N PHE A 253 11.81 -10.11 -7.40
CA PHE A 253 10.64 -10.68 -6.72
C PHE A 253 11.08 -11.42 -5.46
N LEU A 254 10.30 -11.30 -4.39
CA LEU A 254 10.62 -11.82 -3.06
C LEU A 254 9.73 -13.01 -2.73
N TYR A 255 10.33 -14.05 -2.19
CA TYR A 255 9.68 -15.35 -1.96
C TYR A 255 9.77 -15.83 -0.50
N ALA A 256 10.87 -15.57 0.19
CA ALA A 256 11.19 -16.07 1.53
C ALA A 256 10.85 -17.56 1.72
N PRO A 257 11.43 -18.49 0.93
CA PRO A 257 10.98 -19.89 0.82
C PRO A 257 11.13 -20.71 2.11
N THR A 258 11.91 -20.25 3.07
CA THR A 258 12.00 -20.83 4.40
C THR A 258 10.79 -20.54 5.29
N HIS A 259 10.02 -19.49 4.96
CA HIS A 259 8.90 -19.00 5.75
C HIS A 259 7.57 -19.09 5.02
N LEU A 260 7.58 -18.93 3.70
CA LEU A 260 6.41 -18.79 2.85
C LEU A 260 6.46 -19.77 1.68
N ASN A 261 5.30 -20.27 1.28
CA ASN A 261 5.17 -21.07 0.05
C ASN A 261 4.88 -20.18 -1.17
N PRO A 262 5.18 -20.64 -2.38
CA PRO A 262 4.74 -19.99 -3.61
C PRO A 262 3.21 -19.86 -3.66
N THR A 263 2.73 -18.71 -4.10
CA THR A 263 1.29 -18.39 -4.05
C THR A 263 0.46 -19.23 -5.01
N TYR A 264 1.03 -19.61 -6.16
CA TYR A 264 0.37 -20.46 -7.15
C TYR A 264 0.07 -21.88 -6.64
N GLU A 265 0.77 -22.38 -5.61
CA GLU A 265 0.52 -23.69 -5.01
C GLU A 265 -0.86 -23.80 -4.34
N TYR A 266 -1.43 -22.67 -3.92
CA TYR A 266 -2.79 -22.59 -3.38
C TYR A 266 -3.76 -21.78 -4.26
N GLY A 267 -3.43 -21.66 -5.56
CA GLY A 267 -4.34 -21.23 -6.59
C GLY A 267 -4.48 -19.72 -6.75
N VAL A 268 -3.55 -18.91 -6.22
CA VAL A 268 -3.55 -17.46 -6.38
C VAL A 268 -2.29 -16.96 -7.10
N SER A 269 -2.40 -15.87 -7.83
CA SER A 269 -1.33 -15.29 -8.64
C SER A 269 -0.92 -13.92 -8.11
N PHE A 270 0.05 -13.90 -7.21
CA PHE A 270 0.72 -12.68 -6.78
C PHE A 270 2.12 -12.99 -6.24
N GLU A 271 3.02 -12.01 -6.21
CA GLU A 271 4.31 -12.11 -5.55
C GLU A 271 4.21 -11.67 -4.08
N ARG A 272 5.02 -12.29 -3.21
CA ARG A 272 5.08 -11.95 -1.77
C ARG A 272 5.62 -10.56 -1.52
N GLY A 273 6.44 -10.06 -2.43
CA GLY A 273 6.97 -8.72 -2.44
C GLY A 273 7.77 -8.45 -3.71
N THR A 274 7.99 -7.18 -3.98
CA THR A 274 8.85 -6.69 -5.08
C THR A 274 9.84 -5.69 -4.54
N SER A 275 11.11 -5.87 -4.90
CA SER A 275 12.17 -4.91 -4.66
C SER A 275 12.55 -4.25 -5.98
N VAL A 276 12.65 -2.92 -6.00
CA VAL A 276 13.09 -2.13 -7.16
C VAL A 276 14.35 -1.37 -6.77
N GLU A 277 15.44 -1.59 -7.50
CA GLU A 277 16.72 -0.93 -7.26
C GLU A 277 16.96 0.22 -8.22
N TYR A 278 17.27 1.37 -7.67
CA TYR A 278 17.71 2.59 -8.38
C TYR A 278 19.17 2.87 -8.04
N GLY A 279 19.76 3.89 -8.65
CA GLY A 279 21.16 4.25 -8.41
C GLY A 279 21.48 4.70 -6.98
N ASP A 280 20.48 5.24 -6.28
CA ASP A 280 20.63 5.85 -4.95
C ASP A 280 19.83 5.15 -3.85
N ARG A 281 18.86 4.31 -4.22
CA ARG A 281 17.98 3.61 -3.27
C ARG A 281 17.44 2.30 -3.78
N ARG A 282 16.95 1.50 -2.85
CA ARG A 282 16.11 0.33 -3.08
C ARG A 282 14.77 0.56 -2.43
N GLN A 283 13.69 0.44 -3.20
CA GLN A 283 12.32 0.44 -2.70
C GLN A 283 11.80 -1.00 -2.63
N VAL A 284 11.11 -1.34 -1.54
CA VAL A 284 10.55 -2.66 -1.30
C VAL A 284 9.06 -2.55 -1.00
N PHE A 285 8.27 -3.33 -1.72
CA PHE A 285 6.81 -3.39 -1.60
C PHE A 285 6.43 -4.78 -1.12
N ILE A 286 6.09 -4.91 0.17
CA ILE A 286 5.65 -6.17 0.75
C ILE A 286 4.14 -6.31 0.56
N SER A 287 3.71 -7.40 -0.07
CA SER A 287 2.32 -7.78 -0.23
C SER A 287 1.65 -8.09 1.10
N GLY A 288 0.32 -8.10 1.11
CA GLY A 288 -0.44 -8.60 2.26
C GLY A 288 0.11 -9.95 2.72
N THR A 289 0.58 -10.00 3.96
CA THR A 289 1.26 -11.16 4.55
C THR A 289 0.62 -11.51 5.87
N ALA A 290 0.25 -12.78 6.05
CA ALA A 290 -0.43 -13.31 7.22
C ALA A 290 0.38 -14.41 7.92
N SER A 291 -0.19 -15.03 8.97
CA SER A 291 0.41 -16.15 9.69
C SER A 291 0.28 -17.46 8.90
N ILE A 292 1.26 -17.73 8.05
CA ILE A 292 1.32 -18.92 7.19
C ILE A 292 2.73 -19.54 7.26
N ASP A 293 2.87 -20.84 7.03
CA ASP A 293 4.14 -21.52 6.87
C ASP A 293 4.53 -21.73 5.39
N ASN A 294 5.71 -22.29 5.18
CA ASN A 294 6.23 -22.60 3.85
C ASN A 294 5.58 -23.83 3.18
N LYS A 295 4.52 -24.38 3.76
CA LYS A 295 3.67 -25.44 3.19
C LYS A 295 2.25 -24.92 2.90
N GLY A 296 1.99 -23.64 3.14
CA GLY A 296 0.68 -23.01 2.94
C GLY A 296 -0.32 -23.22 4.06
N ASN A 297 0.11 -23.74 5.22
CA ASN A 297 -0.77 -23.93 6.37
C ASN A 297 -0.93 -22.66 7.17
N VAL A 298 -2.15 -22.36 7.60
CA VAL A 298 -2.41 -21.29 8.58
C VAL A 298 -1.84 -21.72 9.93
N LEU A 299 -0.93 -20.92 10.48
CA LEU A 299 -0.35 -21.18 11.79
C LEU A 299 -1.11 -20.46 12.89
N HIS A 300 -1.11 -21.08 14.09
CA HIS A 300 -1.67 -20.47 15.31
C HIS A 300 -3.17 -20.09 15.20
N MET A 301 -3.99 -20.98 14.65
CA MET A 301 -5.43 -20.80 14.51
C MET A 301 -6.07 -20.28 15.81
N GLY A 302 -6.88 -19.21 15.70
CA GLY A 302 -7.58 -18.61 16.84
C GLY A 302 -6.71 -17.85 17.85
N ASN A 303 -5.39 -17.71 17.61
CA ASN A 303 -4.48 -17.03 18.54
C ASN A 303 -3.87 -15.77 17.90
N ILE A 304 -4.49 -14.62 18.12
CA ILE A 304 -4.07 -13.35 17.54
C ILE A 304 -2.62 -12.97 17.89
N ARG A 305 -2.19 -13.19 19.15
CA ARG A 305 -0.81 -12.84 19.58
C ARG A 305 0.24 -13.64 18.82
N GLN A 306 0.02 -14.94 18.63
CA GLN A 306 0.95 -15.79 17.91
C GLN A 306 0.89 -15.56 16.40
N GLN A 307 -0.32 -15.29 15.86
CA GLN A 307 -0.44 -14.92 14.45
C GLN A 307 0.26 -13.60 14.16
N THR A 308 0.15 -12.60 15.02
CA THR A 308 0.88 -11.33 14.88
C THR A 308 2.40 -11.54 14.86
N LYS A 309 2.93 -12.34 15.76
CA LYS A 309 4.38 -12.64 15.79
C LYS A 309 4.82 -13.38 14.54
N ARG A 310 4.09 -14.41 14.12
CA ARG A 310 4.43 -15.18 12.90
C ARG A 310 4.33 -14.33 11.64
N MET A 311 3.35 -13.47 11.54
CA MET A 311 3.22 -12.49 10.46
C MET A 311 4.46 -11.60 10.38
N TRP A 312 4.95 -11.08 11.52
CA TRP A 312 6.19 -10.29 11.57
C TRP A 312 7.41 -11.08 11.11
N GLU A 313 7.56 -12.35 11.54
CA GLU A 313 8.64 -13.23 11.09
C GLU A 313 8.62 -13.40 9.56
N ASN A 314 7.45 -13.58 8.98
CA ASN A 314 7.27 -13.70 7.54
C ASN A 314 7.67 -12.40 6.80
N VAL A 315 7.24 -11.24 7.29
CA VAL A 315 7.60 -9.92 6.73
C VAL A 315 9.09 -9.66 6.88
N GLU A 316 9.69 -9.96 8.04
CA GLU A 316 11.13 -9.82 8.29
C GLU A 316 11.96 -10.66 7.32
N ALA A 317 11.52 -11.90 7.04
CA ALA A 317 12.19 -12.77 6.07
C ALA A 317 12.15 -12.19 4.63
N LEU A 318 11.03 -11.59 4.23
CA LEU A 318 10.92 -10.92 2.94
C LEU A 318 11.79 -9.66 2.86
N LEU A 319 11.79 -8.83 3.90
CA LEU A 319 12.67 -7.66 3.97
C LEU A 319 14.14 -8.06 3.93
N THR A 320 14.53 -9.10 4.69
CA THR A 320 15.90 -9.64 4.70
C THR A 320 16.33 -10.14 3.32
N GLU A 321 15.44 -10.83 2.58
CA GLU A 321 15.71 -11.25 1.21
C GLU A 321 15.96 -10.06 0.25
N ALA A 322 15.35 -8.91 0.54
CA ALA A 322 15.58 -7.66 -0.15
C ALA A 322 16.78 -6.85 0.41
N ASP A 323 17.57 -7.43 1.32
CA ASP A 323 18.66 -6.73 2.05
C ASP A 323 18.15 -5.49 2.78
N CYS A 324 16.94 -5.55 3.35
CA CYS A 324 16.29 -4.54 4.17
C CYS A 324 15.90 -5.11 5.53
N GLY A 325 15.56 -4.23 6.47
CA GLY A 325 15.01 -4.58 7.76
C GLY A 325 13.79 -3.72 8.12
N PHE A 326 13.21 -3.95 9.30
CA PHE A 326 12.12 -3.09 9.80
C PHE A 326 12.55 -1.64 10.06
N GLU A 327 13.84 -1.39 10.22
CA GLU A 327 14.43 -0.04 10.31
C GLU A 327 14.25 0.76 9.01
N ASP A 328 14.16 0.09 7.86
CA ASP A 328 13.99 0.70 6.54
C ASP A 328 12.50 0.93 6.18
N VAL A 329 11.57 0.43 7.02
CA VAL A 329 10.12 0.53 6.75
C VAL A 329 9.63 1.95 6.97
N GLY A 330 9.03 2.53 5.93
CA GLY A 330 8.45 3.87 5.93
C GLY A 330 7.00 3.92 6.39
N GLN A 331 6.22 2.86 6.14
CA GLN A 331 4.81 2.78 6.57
C GLN A 331 4.34 1.32 6.70
N MET A 332 3.30 1.11 7.51
CA MET A 332 2.61 -0.18 7.68
C MET A 332 1.09 0.02 7.61
N ILE A 333 0.39 -0.86 6.91
CA ILE A 333 -1.07 -0.97 6.99
C ILE A 333 -1.38 -2.36 7.54
N VAL A 334 -2.14 -2.40 8.63
CA VAL A 334 -2.47 -3.61 9.39
C VAL A 334 -3.97 -3.84 9.32
N TYR A 335 -4.34 -5.03 8.92
CA TYR A 335 -5.71 -5.46 8.69
C TYR A 335 -6.14 -6.46 9.75
N LEU A 336 -7.18 -6.16 10.50
CA LEU A 336 -7.75 -7.06 11.49
C LEU A 336 -9.11 -7.58 11.04
N ARG A 337 -9.30 -8.88 11.19
CA ARG A 337 -10.58 -9.54 10.92
C ARG A 337 -11.61 -9.28 12.02
N ASP A 338 -11.17 -9.27 13.28
CA ASP A 338 -12.01 -9.05 14.45
C ASP A 338 -11.57 -7.77 15.18
N THR A 339 -12.53 -6.86 15.37
CA THR A 339 -12.31 -5.60 16.07
C THR A 339 -11.94 -5.80 17.55
N ALA A 340 -12.35 -6.93 18.16
CA ALA A 340 -12.03 -7.28 19.54
C ALA A 340 -10.53 -7.52 19.76
N ASP A 341 -9.78 -7.84 18.71
CA ASP A 341 -8.33 -8.07 18.76
C ASP A 341 -7.51 -6.76 18.78
N TYR A 342 -8.14 -5.62 18.50
CA TYR A 342 -7.44 -4.35 18.32
C TYR A 342 -6.56 -3.95 19.51
N ALA A 343 -7.10 -3.94 20.72
CA ALA A 343 -6.37 -3.47 21.90
C ALA A 343 -5.08 -4.27 22.15
N VAL A 344 -5.09 -5.56 21.86
CA VAL A 344 -3.93 -6.45 21.99
C VAL A 344 -2.92 -6.18 20.89
N VAL A 345 -3.37 -6.11 19.65
CA VAL A 345 -2.52 -5.91 18.48
C VAL A 345 -1.89 -4.51 18.51
N ASN A 346 -2.67 -3.48 18.80
CA ASN A 346 -2.17 -2.12 18.89
C ASN A 346 -1.01 -2.01 19.90
N ARG A 347 -1.18 -2.58 21.11
CA ARG A 347 -0.10 -2.60 22.10
C ARG A 347 1.15 -3.30 21.57
N MET A 348 1.00 -4.45 20.93
CA MET A 348 2.12 -5.20 20.36
C MET A 348 2.87 -4.40 19.28
N PHE A 349 2.16 -3.65 18.43
CA PHE A 349 2.76 -2.80 17.42
C PHE A 349 3.45 -1.56 18.01
N GLU A 350 2.85 -0.92 19.02
CA GLU A 350 3.46 0.21 19.72
C GLU A 350 4.77 -0.19 20.43
N GLU A 351 4.79 -1.38 21.05
CA GLU A 351 5.98 -1.90 21.71
C GLU A 351 7.11 -2.26 20.73
N ARG A 352 6.78 -2.85 19.57
CA ARG A 352 7.79 -3.33 18.61
C ARG A 352 8.23 -2.25 17.61
N PHE A 353 7.31 -1.40 17.17
CA PHE A 353 7.53 -0.42 16.10
C PHE A 353 7.15 1.01 16.51
N PRO A 354 7.74 1.55 17.59
CA PRO A 354 7.43 2.91 18.00
C PRO A 354 7.81 3.91 16.90
N GLY A 355 6.89 4.84 16.63
CA GLY A 355 7.10 5.92 15.66
C GLY A 355 7.14 5.53 14.18
N VAL A 356 6.91 4.27 13.82
CA VAL A 356 6.69 3.89 12.42
C VAL A 356 5.27 4.32 12.04
N PRO A 357 5.09 5.12 10.95
CA PRO A 357 3.77 5.45 10.45
C PRO A 357 2.95 4.20 10.16
N LYS A 358 1.82 4.03 10.84
CA LYS A 358 1.00 2.83 10.73
C LYS A 358 -0.47 3.12 10.96
N VAL A 359 -1.32 2.34 10.34
CA VAL A 359 -2.76 2.32 10.63
C VAL A 359 -3.23 0.88 10.83
N ILE A 360 -4.07 0.67 11.83
CA ILE A 360 -4.75 -0.61 12.08
C ILE A 360 -6.22 -0.41 11.76
N VAL A 361 -6.72 -1.16 10.77
CA VAL A 361 -8.08 -1.02 10.28
C VAL A 361 -8.87 -2.31 10.38
N HIS A 362 -10.19 -2.20 10.47
CA HIS A 362 -11.08 -3.35 10.33
C HIS A 362 -11.15 -3.74 8.85
N ALA A 363 -10.57 -4.87 8.53
CA ALA A 363 -10.61 -5.45 7.20
C ALA A 363 -10.40 -6.97 7.28
N PRO A 364 -11.47 -7.77 7.20
CA PRO A 364 -11.35 -9.23 7.13
C PRO A 364 -10.37 -9.68 6.07
N VAL A 365 -9.48 -10.58 6.48
CA VAL A 365 -8.49 -11.20 5.61
C VAL A 365 -9.18 -12.26 4.74
N CYS A 366 -8.67 -12.50 3.54
CA CYS A 366 -9.30 -13.33 2.51
C CYS A 366 -9.50 -14.83 2.87
N ARG A 367 -9.00 -15.28 4.01
CA ARG A 367 -9.28 -16.62 4.58
C ARG A 367 -9.68 -16.49 6.05
N PRO A 368 -10.78 -17.14 6.49
CA PRO A 368 -11.29 -17.01 7.86
C PRO A 368 -10.28 -17.35 8.96
N GLY A 369 -9.35 -18.28 8.70
CA GLY A 369 -8.32 -18.68 9.67
C GLY A 369 -7.24 -17.63 9.93
N TRP A 370 -7.07 -16.64 9.06
CA TRP A 370 -6.17 -15.52 9.25
C TRP A 370 -6.87 -14.38 9.97
N LEU A 371 -6.43 -14.10 11.19
CA LEU A 371 -7.00 -13.06 12.05
C LEU A 371 -6.40 -11.68 11.76
N ILE A 372 -5.18 -11.67 11.21
CA ILE A 372 -4.40 -10.47 10.94
C ILE A 372 -3.58 -10.62 9.66
N GLU A 373 -3.43 -9.53 8.94
CA GLU A 373 -2.54 -9.37 7.80
C GLU A 373 -1.88 -8.00 7.86
N MET A 374 -0.67 -7.86 7.33
CA MET A 374 -0.05 -6.55 7.15
C MET A 374 0.66 -6.45 5.80
N GLU A 375 0.79 -5.23 5.34
CA GLU A 375 1.67 -4.83 4.24
C GLU A 375 2.55 -3.68 4.67
N CYS A 376 3.65 -3.47 3.98
CA CYS A 376 4.52 -2.32 4.23
C CYS A 376 5.30 -1.91 2.98
N MET A 377 5.79 -0.68 3.00
CA MET A 377 6.78 -0.17 2.06
C MET A 377 8.05 0.18 2.82
N ALA A 378 9.20 -0.20 2.26
CA ALA A 378 10.50 0.11 2.83
C ALA A 378 11.40 0.79 1.78
N THR A 379 12.29 1.67 2.23
CA THR A 379 13.28 2.32 1.38
C THR A 379 14.63 2.31 2.08
N LYS A 380 15.65 1.77 1.39
CA LYS A 380 17.03 1.68 1.87
C LYS A 380 17.97 2.39 0.89
N ALA A 381 18.91 3.14 1.42
CA ALA A 381 19.95 3.75 0.60
C ALA A 381 20.89 2.66 0.04
N VAL A 382 21.15 2.75 -1.24
CA VAL A 382 22.15 1.94 -1.94
C VAL A 382 22.97 2.87 -2.86
N HIS A 383 24.10 2.38 -3.35
CA HIS A 383 24.88 3.08 -4.35
C HIS A 383 25.15 2.10 -5.50
N ASN A 384 24.51 2.33 -6.63
CA ASN A 384 24.64 1.51 -7.82
C ASN A 384 24.78 2.41 -9.06
N GLU A 385 26.01 2.59 -9.53
CA GLU A 385 26.32 3.44 -10.68
C GLU A 385 25.77 2.91 -12.01
N THR A 386 25.27 1.66 -12.04
CA THR A 386 24.68 1.05 -13.24
C THR A 386 23.32 1.67 -13.56
N PHE A 387 22.60 2.11 -12.53
CA PHE A 387 21.23 2.63 -12.65
C PHE A 387 21.19 4.14 -12.41
N LYS A 388 20.19 4.79 -12.98
CA LYS A 388 19.89 6.18 -12.67
C LYS A 388 19.34 6.28 -11.23
N PRO A 389 19.57 7.40 -10.54
CA PRO A 389 18.89 7.70 -9.27
C PRO A 389 17.38 7.69 -9.44
N PHE A 390 16.68 7.42 -8.30
CA PHE A 390 15.22 7.46 -8.23
C PHE A 390 14.64 8.82 -8.57
#